data_ff920ff61754d7224dec756a11e6b836
#
_entry.id   ff920ff61754d7224dec756a11e6b836
#
_cell.length_a   1.000
_cell.length_b   1.000
_cell.length_c   1.000
_cell.angle_alpha   90.00
_cell.angle_beta   90.00
_cell.angle_gamma   90.00
#
_symmetry.space_group_name_H-M   'P 1'
#
loop_
_entity.id
_entity.type
_entity.pdbx_description
1 polymer ?
#
loop_
_entity_poly.entity_id
_entity_poly.type
_entity_poly.pdbx_seq_one_letter_code
_entity_poly.pdbx_strand_id
1 'polypeptide(L)'
;MIAFIILILLCIWVLIRIDQRKNTSTYDYKCFLLTMKNQKERQERFFKSHKEQIPLEVIIGPDTRIVKVAREYEDQIEEEHFEKALEMHYNPIVKRPDITHFNMGAIGCFFGHMEFYQRCFDQGLKYAVIFEDNVIIKSDQIYDQIQSVIDEKGDDFEMCFFHCLSRLPDKKEGTLEKVKWISSTKCYLINVENMKEYKRYFLPMDNHIDMKHEDLIAKGARIYYKDLRESMLIDRTHRSLIGHSDHGNKKFFSRQYPNARPDDLKWGY
;
A
#
# COMPACT_ATOMS: atom_id res chain seq x y z
N MET A 1 -49.14 -12.90 -23.48
CA MET A 1 -47.83 -13.55 -23.25
C MET A 1 -46.64 -12.62 -23.54
N ILE A 2 -46.53 -12.01 -24.75
CA ILE A 2 -45.43 -11.13 -25.16
C ILE A 2 -45.32 -9.89 -24.24
N ALA A 3 -46.42 -9.20 -23.94
CA ALA A 3 -46.41 -8.04 -23.05
C ALA A 3 -45.91 -8.32 -21.64
N PHE A 4 -46.17 -9.53 -21.10
CA PHE A 4 -45.68 -9.94 -19.78
C PHE A 4 -44.17 -10.20 -19.78
N ILE A 5 -43.65 -10.76 -20.84
CA ILE A 5 -42.19 -10.99 -21.03
C ILE A 5 -41.46 -9.62 -21.12
N ILE A 6 -42.00 -8.67 -21.85
CA ILE A 6 -41.43 -7.32 -21.98
C ILE A 6 -41.40 -6.63 -20.61
N LEU A 7 -42.47 -6.76 -19.81
CA LEU A 7 -42.51 -6.17 -18.46
C LEU A 7 -41.47 -6.79 -17.53
N ILE A 8 -41.27 -8.10 -17.57
CA ILE A 8 -40.23 -8.77 -16.78
C ILE A 8 -38.84 -8.28 -17.19
N LEU A 9 -38.54 -8.20 -18.48
CA LEU A 9 -37.25 -7.72 -19.00
C LEU A 9 -36.99 -6.26 -18.57
N LEU A 10 -38.02 -5.40 -18.61
CA LEU A 10 -37.93 -4.02 -18.13
C LEU A 10 -37.67 -3.98 -16.62
N CYS A 11 -38.33 -4.80 -15.81
CA CYS A 11 -38.08 -4.87 -14.38
C CYS A 11 -36.65 -5.34 -14.09
N ILE A 12 -36.17 -6.39 -14.77
CA ILE A 12 -34.79 -6.86 -14.64
C ILE A 12 -33.81 -5.76 -15.05
N TRP A 13 -34.04 -5.07 -16.16
CA TRP A 13 -33.18 -3.97 -16.62
C TRP A 13 -33.14 -2.82 -15.62
N VAL A 14 -34.30 -2.44 -15.04
CA VAL A 14 -34.41 -1.41 -14.01
C VAL A 14 -33.65 -1.83 -12.74
N LEU A 15 -33.80 -3.09 -12.30
CA LEU A 15 -33.08 -3.63 -11.14
C LEU A 15 -31.55 -3.62 -11.36
N ILE A 16 -31.09 -4.03 -12.54
CA ILE A 16 -29.68 -3.97 -12.92
C ILE A 16 -29.18 -2.51 -12.92
N ARG A 17 -29.99 -1.57 -13.44
CA ARG A 17 -29.64 -0.13 -13.43
C ARG A 17 -29.61 0.47 -12.03
N ILE A 18 -30.51 0.03 -11.13
CA ILE A 18 -30.54 0.46 -9.73
C ILE A 18 -29.31 -0.09 -8.98
N ASP A 19 -28.96 -1.34 -9.23
CA ASP A 19 -27.78 -1.97 -8.62
C ASP A 19 -26.48 -1.31 -9.11
N GLN A 20 -26.39 -1.02 -10.41
CA GLN A 20 -25.27 -0.26 -10.97
C GLN A 20 -25.18 1.17 -10.39
N ARG A 21 -26.31 1.85 -10.10
CA ARG A 21 -26.31 3.18 -9.47
C ARG A 21 -25.94 3.16 -8.00
N LYS A 22 -26.21 2.06 -7.28
CA LYS A 22 -25.77 1.91 -5.89
C LYS A 22 -24.26 1.71 -5.74
N ASN A 23 -23.59 1.27 -6.81
CA ASN A 23 -22.16 0.98 -6.82
C ASN A 23 -21.30 2.06 -7.50
N THR A 24 -21.87 3.18 -7.93
CA THR A 24 -21.03 4.30 -8.43
C THR A 24 -20.47 5.06 -7.24
N SER A 25 -19.23 4.75 -6.88
CA SER A 25 -18.40 5.62 -6.06
C SER A 25 -18.41 7.03 -6.69
N THR A 26 -18.52 8.06 -5.85
CA THR A 26 -18.34 9.46 -6.28
C THR A 26 -16.88 9.75 -6.62
N TYR A 27 -15.98 8.78 -6.44
CA TYR A 27 -14.55 8.90 -6.66
C TYR A 27 -14.07 7.98 -7.77
N ASP A 28 -13.05 8.41 -8.50
CA ASP A 28 -12.47 7.68 -9.65
C ASP A 28 -11.57 6.51 -9.22
N TYR A 29 -11.44 6.25 -7.94
CA TYR A 29 -10.60 5.20 -7.39
C TYR A 29 -11.38 4.23 -6.50
N LYS A 30 -10.86 3.01 -6.37
CA LYS A 30 -11.35 2.00 -5.43
C LYS A 30 -10.46 1.94 -4.19
N CYS A 31 -11.08 1.78 -3.01
CA CYS A 31 -10.37 1.63 -1.74
C CYS A 31 -10.15 0.15 -1.40
N PHE A 32 -8.96 -0.13 -0.85
CA PHE A 32 -8.57 -1.43 -0.32
C PHE A 32 -8.05 -1.30 1.10
N LEU A 33 -8.38 -2.26 1.95
CA LEU A 33 -7.81 -2.42 3.28
C LEU A 33 -6.92 -3.67 3.31
N LEU A 34 -5.63 -3.50 3.54
CA LEU A 34 -4.72 -4.60 3.81
C LEU A 34 -4.67 -4.87 5.31
N THR A 35 -5.00 -6.08 5.70
CA THR A 35 -5.02 -6.52 7.09
C THR A 35 -4.68 -8.00 7.20
N MET A 36 -4.54 -8.49 8.42
CA MET A 36 -4.37 -9.91 8.71
C MET A 36 -5.62 -10.48 9.37
N LYS A 37 -5.92 -11.75 9.11
CA LYS A 37 -7.13 -12.44 9.59
C LYS A 37 -7.34 -12.31 11.11
N ASN A 38 -6.27 -12.30 11.88
CA ASN A 38 -6.28 -12.27 13.34
C ASN A 38 -6.24 -10.85 13.94
N GLN A 39 -6.23 -9.78 13.12
CA GLN A 39 -6.15 -8.39 13.58
C GLN A 39 -7.54 -7.73 13.69
N LYS A 40 -8.49 -8.40 14.31
CA LYS A 40 -9.89 -7.95 14.42
C LYS A 40 -10.02 -6.55 15.02
N GLU A 41 -9.28 -6.24 16.08
CA GLU A 41 -9.34 -4.95 16.75
C GLU A 41 -8.89 -3.80 15.83
N ARG A 42 -7.82 -4.00 15.02
CA ARG A 42 -7.38 -3.02 14.03
C ARG A 42 -8.41 -2.85 12.92
N GLN A 43 -8.96 -3.96 12.41
CA GLN A 43 -10.03 -3.95 11.43
C GLN A 43 -11.23 -3.15 11.92
N GLU A 44 -11.71 -3.41 13.13
CA GLU A 44 -12.85 -2.69 13.73
C GLU A 44 -12.58 -1.19 13.86
N ARG A 45 -11.36 -0.79 14.26
CA ARG A 45 -10.99 0.63 14.34
C ARG A 45 -10.98 1.28 12.98
N PHE A 46 -10.41 0.61 11.98
CA PHE A 46 -10.41 1.11 10.61
C PHE A 46 -11.86 1.27 10.11
N PHE A 47 -12.70 0.23 10.22
CA PHE A 47 -14.08 0.27 9.76
C PHE A 47 -14.91 1.36 10.47
N LYS A 48 -14.68 1.61 11.75
CA LYS A 48 -15.33 2.72 12.47
C LYS A 48 -14.94 4.10 11.97
N SER A 49 -13.74 4.23 11.38
CA SER A 49 -13.23 5.48 10.86
C SER A 49 -13.45 5.64 9.35
N HIS A 50 -13.71 4.55 8.64
CA HIS A 50 -13.97 4.57 7.19
C HIS A 50 -15.41 4.97 6.90
N LYS A 51 -15.61 5.79 5.86
CA LYS A 51 -16.94 6.22 5.42
C LYS A 51 -17.67 5.06 4.74
N GLU A 52 -18.78 4.63 5.32
CA GLU A 52 -19.53 3.43 4.91
C GLU A 52 -19.98 3.47 3.44
N GLN A 53 -20.27 4.67 2.91
CA GLN A 53 -20.73 4.85 1.53
C GLN A 53 -19.62 4.66 0.49
N ILE A 54 -18.35 4.61 0.91
CA ILE A 54 -17.23 4.40 0.00
C ILE A 54 -16.91 2.91 -0.07
N PRO A 55 -17.03 2.29 -1.25
CA PRO A 55 -16.73 0.87 -1.39
C PRO A 55 -15.32 0.53 -0.96
N LEU A 56 -15.18 -0.49 -0.11
CA LEU A 56 -13.92 -0.97 0.42
C LEU A 56 -13.78 -2.46 0.20
N GLU A 57 -12.70 -2.88 -0.44
CA GLU A 57 -12.34 -4.29 -0.56
C GLU A 57 -11.27 -4.65 0.47
N VAL A 58 -11.47 -5.78 1.17
CA VAL A 58 -10.53 -6.24 2.19
C VAL A 58 -9.57 -7.27 1.60
N ILE A 59 -8.28 -7.06 1.79
CA ILE A 59 -7.20 -7.99 1.45
C ILE A 59 -6.68 -8.58 2.76
N ILE A 60 -6.74 -9.90 2.87
CA ILE A 60 -6.15 -10.62 4.00
C ILE A 60 -4.73 -11.03 3.60
N GLY A 61 -3.74 -10.32 4.13
CA GLY A 61 -2.33 -10.66 3.93
C GLY A 61 -1.95 -12.00 4.61
N PRO A 62 -0.96 -12.71 4.06
CA PRO A 62 -0.50 -13.98 4.62
C PRO A 62 0.23 -13.78 5.95
N ASP A 63 -0.02 -14.65 6.93
CA ASP A 63 0.76 -14.65 8.18
C ASP A 63 2.04 -15.49 8.01
N THR A 64 3.02 -14.93 7.37
CA THR A 64 4.31 -15.58 7.09
C THR A 64 5.21 -15.78 8.33
N ARG A 65 4.81 -15.25 9.50
CA ARG A 65 5.42 -15.63 10.78
C ARG A 65 5.17 -17.10 11.11
N ILE A 66 4.17 -17.71 10.48
CA ILE A 66 3.97 -19.14 10.42
C ILE A 66 4.84 -19.69 9.27
N VAL A 67 5.94 -20.35 9.59
CA VAL A 67 6.95 -20.81 8.62
C VAL A 67 6.32 -21.61 7.46
N LYS A 68 5.31 -22.46 7.75
CA LYS A 68 4.60 -23.20 6.70
C LYS A 68 3.97 -22.27 5.66
N VAL A 69 3.39 -21.15 6.10
CA VAL A 69 2.79 -20.15 5.20
C VAL A 69 3.89 -19.42 4.42
N ALA A 70 5.01 -19.06 5.07
CA ALA A 70 6.13 -18.41 4.39
C ALA A 70 6.72 -19.27 3.27
N ARG A 71 6.80 -20.60 3.46
CA ARG A 71 7.30 -21.53 2.45
C ARG A 71 6.43 -21.62 1.18
N GLU A 72 5.18 -21.19 1.23
CA GLU A 72 4.32 -21.11 0.04
C GLU A 72 4.77 -20.02 -0.95
N TYR A 73 5.67 -19.14 -0.51
CA TYR A 73 6.23 -18.03 -1.29
C TYR A 73 7.73 -18.16 -1.56
N GLU A 74 8.37 -19.24 -1.08
CA GLU A 74 9.83 -19.43 -1.09
C GLU A 74 10.43 -19.30 -2.50
N ASP A 75 9.77 -19.83 -3.51
CA ASP A 75 10.17 -19.80 -4.91
C ASP A 75 10.07 -18.39 -5.55
N GLN A 76 9.40 -17.45 -4.89
CA GLN A 76 9.24 -16.07 -5.32
C GLN A 76 10.15 -15.09 -4.55
N ILE A 77 11.01 -15.63 -3.68
CA ILE A 77 11.93 -14.86 -2.84
C ILE A 77 13.35 -15.26 -3.19
N GLU A 78 14.26 -14.30 -3.21
CA GLU A 78 15.69 -14.59 -3.32
C GLU A 78 16.13 -15.55 -2.21
N GLU A 79 16.77 -16.66 -2.56
CA GLU A 79 17.11 -17.76 -1.66
C GLU A 79 17.85 -17.27 -0.40
N GLU A 80 18.89 -16.45 -0.60
CA GLU A 80 19.66 -15.86 0.49
C GLU A 80 18.80 -15.06 1.48
N HIS A 81 17.80 -14.34 0.98
CA HIS A 81 16.89 -13.53 1.79
C HIS A 81 15.91 -14.40 2.57
N PHE A 82 15.39 -15.46 1.94
CA PHE A 82 14.49 -16.38 2.62
C PHE A 82 15.21 -17.14 3.76
N GLU A 83 16.41 -17.64 3.49
CA GLU A 83 17.23 -18.30 4.52
C GLU A 83 17.56 -17.37 5.71
N LYS A 84 17.88 -16.11 5.41
CA LYS A 84 18.11 -15.10 6.46
C LYS A 84 16.86 -14.82 7.29
N ALA A 85 15.70 -14.75 6.67
CA ALA A 85 14.42 -14.57 7.38
C ALA A 85 14.13 -15.76 8.29
N LEU A 86 14.40 -16.99 7.84
CA LEU A 86 14.29 -18.22 8.64
C LEU A 86 15.27 -18.21 9.82
N GLU A 87 16.53 -17.87 9.58
CA GLU A 87 17.55 -17.79 10.64
C GLU A 87 17.12 -16.80 11.71
N MET A 88 16.65 -15.60 11.33
CA MET A 88 16.17 -14.61 12.30
C MET A 88 14.91 -15.06 13.05
N HIS A 89 14.06 -15.86 12.41
CA HIS A 89 12.86 -16.41 13.03
C HIS A 89 13.20 -17.42 14.14
N TYR A 90 14.14 -18.32 13.86
CA TYR A 90 14.56 -19.37 14.83
C TYR A 90 15.59 -18.88 15.84
N ASN A 91 16.33 -17.81 15.53
CA ASN A 91 17.36 -17.26 16.38
C ASN A 91 17.20 -15.74 16.58
N PRO A 92 16.18 -15.30 17.32
CA PRO A 92 15.86 -13.88 17.49
C PRO A 92 16.93 -13.09 18.27
N ILE A 93 17.91 -13.76 18.88
CA ILE A 93 19.02 -13.14 19.63
C ILE A 93 20.07 -12.58 18.67
N VAL A 94 20.14 -13.08 17.44
CA VAL A 94 21.07 -12.57 16.43
C VAL A 94 20.56 -11.24 15.91
N LYS A 95 20.95 -10.16 16.58
CA LYS A 95 20.82 -8.81 16.05
C LYS A 95 21.77 -8.66 14.86
N ARG A 96 21.27 -8.88 13.68
CA ARG A 96 22.02 -8.56 12.47
C ARG A 96 21.70 -7.13 12.03
N PRO A 97 22.57 -6.15 12.27
CA PRO A 97 22.33 -4.74 11.91
C PRO A 97 22.30 -4.52 10.40
N ASP A 98 22.77 -5.48 9.61
CA ASP A 98 22.82 -5.45 8.16
C ASP A 98 21.56 -5.99 7.49
N ILE A 99 20.68 -6.71 8.23
CA ILE A 99 19.47 -7.37 7.69
C ILE A 99 18.24 -7.01 8.53
N THR A 100 18.24 -5.87 9.18
CA THR A 100 17.18 -5.43 10.09
C THR A 100 15.79 -5.35 9.44
N HIS A 101 15.71 -5.48 8.13
CA HIS A 101 14.50 -5.26 7.37
C HIS A 101 13.91 -6.55 6.79
N PHE A 102 14.68 -7.61 6.60
CA PHE A 102 14.21 -8.84 5.98
C PHE A 102 13.90 -9.91 7.02
N ASN A 103 12.66 -9.95 7.46
CA ASN A 103 12.16 -10.96 8.41
C ASN A 103 10.86 -11.58 7.89
N MET A 104 10.37 -12.61 8.57
CA MET A 104 9.14 -13.30 8.17
C MET A 104 7.93 -12.35 8.05
N GLY A 105 7.78 -11.37 8.92
CA GLY A 105 6.68 -10.39 8.81
C GLY A 105 6.78 -9.50 7.59
N ALA A 106 8.01 -9.20 7.12
CA ALA A 106 8.25 -8.43 5.91
C ALA A 106 7.79 -9.18 4.66
N ILE A 107 8.00 -10.50 4.61
CA ILE A 107 7.50 -11.36 3.52
C ILE A 107 5.98 -11.24 3.43
N GLY A 108 5.27 -11.36 4.56
CA GLY A 108 3.82 -11.24 4.59
C GLY A 108 3.30 -9.87 4.16
N CYS A 109 3.98 -8.81 4.58
CA CYS A 109 3.68 -7.46 4.14
C CYS A 109 3.85 -7.31 2.62
N PHE A 110 4.98 -7.78 2.09
CA PHE A 110 5.28 -7.74 0.66
C PHE A 110 4.19 -8.43 -0.16
N PHE A 111 3.87 -9.69 0.13
CA PHE A 111 2.87 -10.44 -0.62
C PHE A 111 1.44 -9.93 -0.39
N GLY A 112 1.14 -9.29 0.73
CA GLY A 112 -0.11 -8.56 0.92
C GLY A 112 -0.26 -7.40 -0.07
N HIS A 113 0.80 -6.63 -0.30
CA HIS A 113 0.80 -5.57 -1.31
C HIS A 113 0.82 -6.12 -2.74
N MET A 114 1.51 -7.25 -3.00
CA MET A 114 1.44 -7.91 -4.31
C MET A 114 0.03 -8.37 -4.65
N GLU A 115 -0.73 -8.89 -3.68
CA GLU A 115 -2.14 -9.24 -3.85
C GLU A 115 -2.99 -8.01 -4.17
N PHE A 116 -2.71 -6.85 -3.54
CA PHE A 116 -3.36 -5.59 -3.90
C PHE A 116 -3.12 -5.24 -5.37
N TYR A 117 -1.88 -5.24 -5.83
CA TYR A 117 -1.57 -4.96 -7.23
C TYR A 117 -2.27 -5.94 -8.17
N GLN A 118 -2.21 -7.23 -7.87
CA GLN A 118 -2.84 -8.24 -8.69
C GLN A 118 -4.35 -8.03 -8.81
N ARG A 119 -5.05 -7.75 -7.70
CA ARG A 119 -6.48 -7.44 -7.73
C ARG A 119 -6.81 -6.19 -8.54
N CYS A 120 -5.99 -5.16 -8.44
CA CYS A 120 -6.16 -3.96 -9.24
C CYS A 120 -6.05 -4.24 -10.74
N PHE A 121 -5.08 -5.08 -11.14
CA PHE A 121 -4.88 -5.47 -12.54
C PHE A 121 -6.03 -6.37 -13.04
N ASP A 122 -6.45 -7.36 -12.27
CA ASP A 122 -7.51 -8.32 -12.63
C ASP A 122 -8.88 -7.64 -12.77
N GLN A 123 -9.14 -6.62 -11.94
CA GLN A 123 -10.38 -5.84 -11.98
C GLN A 123 -10.36 -4.74 -13.04
N GLY A 124 -9.23 -4.51 -13.71
CA GLY A 124 -9.08 -3.45 -14.72
C GLY A 124 -9.33 -2.04 -14.15
N LEU A 125 -8.95 -1.81 -12.89
CA LEU A 125 -9.13 -0.51 -12.26
C LEU A 125 -8.23 0.53 -12.92
N LYS A 126 -8.67 1.80 -12.93
CA LYS A 126 -7.82 2.91 -13.37
C LYS A 126 -6.96 3.42 -12.21
N TYR A 127 -7.58 3.65 -11.07
CA TYR A 127 -6.91 4.10 -9.85
C TYR A 127 -7.34 3.27 -8.65
N ALA A 128 -6.42 3.06 -7.73
CA ALA A 128 -6.70 2.32 -6.50
C ALA A 128 -5.91 2.90 -5.32
N VAL A 129 -6.55 2.91 -4.16
CA VAL A 129 -5.93 3.32 -2.89
C VAL A 129 -5.88 2.12 -1.96
N ILE A 130 -4.74 1.92 -1.33
CA ILE A 130 -4.58 0.95 -0.25
C ILE A 130 -4.39 1.68 1.09
N PHE A 131 -5.01 1.13 2.12
CA PHE A 131 -4.79 1.47 3.53
C PHE A 131 -4.31 0.22 4.25
N GLU A 132 -3.28 0.34 5.08
CA GLU A 132 -2.99 -0.68 6.08
C GLU A 132 -3.91 -0.51 7.30
N ASP A 133 -4.16 -1.58 8.04
CA ASP A 133 -5.13 -1.65 9.14
C ASP A 133 -4.76 -0.82 10.39
N ASN A 134 -3.60 -0.21 10.40
CA ASN A 134 -3.19 0.75 11.44
C ASN A 134 -3.43 2.21 11.04
N VAL A 135 -4.04 2.46 9.90
CA VAL A 135 -4.53 3.79 9.52
C VAL A 135 -5.87 4.06 10.21
N ILE A 136 -6.03 5.23 10.79
CA ILE A 136 -7.29 5.74 11.32
C ILE A 136 -7.65 7.00 10.56
N ILE A 137 -8.80 7.01 9.91
CA ILE A 137 -9.32 8.17 9.19
C ILE A 137 -9.95 9.13 10.20
N LYS A 138 -9.47 10.37 10.24
CA LYS A 138 -9.94 11.43 11.14
C LYS A 138 -11.02 12.30 10.53
N SER A 139 -11.01 12.41 9.21
CA SER A 139 -11.92 13.27 8.46
C SER A 139 -12.23 12.68 7.10
N ASP A 140 -13.50 12.75 6.70
CA ASP A 140 -13.96 12.35 5.36
C ASP A 140 -13.33 13.17 4.23
N GLN A 141 -12.73 14.32 4.54
CA GLN A 141 -11.98 15.11 3.57
C GLN A 141 -10.81 14.35 2.94
N ILE A 142 -10.35 13.26 3.57
CA ILE A 142 -9.29 12.41 3.02
C ILE A 142 -9.65 11.93 1.61
N TYR A 143 -10.91 11.61 1.36
CA TYR A 143 -11.35 11.08 0.07
C TYR A 143 -11.29 12.14 -1.04
N ASP A 144 -11.70 13.36 -0.73
CA ASP A 144 -11.58 14.49 -1.67
C ASP A 144 -10.11 14.88 -1.89
N GLN A 145 -9.28 14.80 -0.85
CA GLN A 145 -7.85 15.05 -0.95
C GLN A 145 -7.12 14.00 -1.79
N ILE A 146 -7.55 12.74 -1.76
CA ILE A 146 -7.04 11.67 -2.63
C ILE A 146 -7.51 11.94 -4.07
N GLN A 147 -8.80 12.24 -4.29
CA GLN A 147 -9.33 12.58 -5.61
C GLN A 147 -8.57 13.74 -6.23
N SER A 148 -8.25 14.76 -5.45
CA SER A 148 -7.52 15.93 -5.96
C SER A 148 -6.12 15.61 -6.52
N VAL A 149 -5.51 14.47 -6.16
CA VAL A 149 -4.27 14.00 -6.79
C VAL A 149 -4.55 13.55 -8.22
N ILE A 150 -5.64 12.81 -8.41
CA ILE A 150 -6.09 12.35 -9.73
C ILE A 150 -6.45 13.55 -10.60
N ASP A 151 -7.19 14.52 -10.04
CA ASP A 151 -7.62 15.72 -10.76
C ASP A 151 -6.43 16.60 -11.17
N GLU A 152 -5.37 16.66 -10.32
CA GLU A 152 -4.18 17.45 -10.59
C GLU A 152 -3.24 16.79 -11.59
N LYS A 153 -3.09 15.45 -11.53
CA LYS A 153 -2.08 14.71 -12.30
C LYS A 153 -2.65 13.94 -13.50
N GLY A 154 -3.94 13.61 -13.49
CA GLY A 154 -4.51 12.73 -14.51
C GLY A 154 -3.73 11.40 -14.54
N ASP A 155 -3.16 11.09 -15.71
CA ASP A 155 -2.37 9.87 -15.90
C ASP A 155 -0.85 10.08 -15.69
N ASP A 156 -0.42 11.27 -15.23
CA ASP A 156 0.99 11.64 -15.12
C ASP A 156 1.61 11.29 -13.75
N PHE A 157 1.35 10.09 -13.23
CA PHE A 157 1.98 9.54 -12.03
C PHE A 157 1.85 8.02 -12.00
N GLU A 158 2.73 7.35 -11.28
CA GLU A 158 2.65 5.93 -10.92
C GLU A 158 2.07 5.75 -9.52
N MET A 159 2.57 6.52 -8.55
CA MET A 159 2.15 6.41 -7.15
C MET A 159 2.10 7.79 -6.46
N CYS A 160 1.20 7.92 -5.48
CA CYS A 160 1.19 9.04 -4.55
C CYS A 160 1.03 8.52 -3.12
N PHE A 161 2.01 8.77 -2.27
CA PHE A 161 1.99 8.39 -0.86
C PHE A 161 1.33 9.46 -0.01
N PHE A 162 0.54 9.04 0.97
CA PHE A 162 -0.18 9.91 1.90
C PHE A 162 0.39 9.87 3.33
N HIS A 163 1.29 8.95 3.56
CA HIS A 163 2.08 8.83 4.78
C HIS A 163 3.50 8.40 4.41
N CYS A 164 4.48 8.92 5.14
CA CYS A 164 5.85 8.43 5.07
C CYS A 164 6.48 8.40 6.47
N LEU A 165 7.40 7.46 6.67
CA LEU A 165 8.31 7.47 7.81
C LEU A 165 9.42 8.50 7.58
N SER A 166 9.94 8.53 6.36
CA SER A 166 10.92 9.50 5.89
C SER A 166 10.87 9.59 4.37
N ARG A 167 11.33 10.72 3.82
CA ARG A 167 11.41 10.94 2.38
C ARG A 167 12.49 11.96 2.03
N LEU A 168 13.00 11.84 0.82
CA LEU A 168 13.86 12.84 0.18
C LEU A 168 13.06 13.53 -0.94
N PRO A 169 12.69 14.79 -0.75
CA PRO A 169 11.99 15.54 -1.79
C PRO A 169 12.90 15.80 -2.99
N ASP A 170 12.30 15.85 -4.19
CA ASP A 170 12.94 16.34 -5.41
C ASP A 170 12.49 17.79 -5.66
N LYS A 171 11.22 17.95 -6.02
CA LYS A 171 10.62 19.25 -6.30
C LYS A 171 9.14 19.27 -5.91
N LYS A 172 8.64 20.47 -5.68
CA LYS A 172 7.20 20.68 -5.52
C LYS A 172 6.56 20.88 -6.89
N GLU A 173 5.47 20.16 -7.15
CA GLU A 173 4.65 20.28 -8.36
C GLU A 173 3.19 20.48 -7.93
N GLY A 174 2.69 21.72 -8.03
CA GLY A 174 1.35 22.07 -7.54
C GLY A 174 1.20 21.85 -6.04
N THR A 175 0.24 21.00 -5.65
CA THR A 175 0.01 20.62 -4.25
C THR A 175 0.85 19.42 -3.80
N LEU A 176 1.54 18.75 -4.73
CA LEU A 176 2.28 17.52 -4.52
C LEU A 176 3.78 17.76 -4.40
N GLU A 177 4.47 16.87 -3.73
CA GLU A 177 5.92 16.84 -3.64
C GLU A 177 6.42 15.60 -4.40
N LYS A 178 7.10 15.79 -5.54
CA LYS A 178 7.81 14.71 -6.21
C LYS A 178 8.97 14.27 -5.33
N VAL A 179 9.21 12.97 -5.22
CA VAL A 179 10.21 12.42 -4.31
C VAL A 179 11.29 11.65 -5.05
N LYS A 180 12.53 11.71 -4.54
CA LYS A 180 13.67 10.89 -4.96
C LYS A 180 13.76 9.61 -4.15
N TRP A 181 13.14 9.60 -2.99
CA TRP A 181 13.12 8.50 -2.06
C TRP A 181 11.95 8.66 -1.10
N ILE A 182 11.31 7.57 -0.71
CA ILE A 182 10.22 7.54 0.27
C ILE A 182 10.13 6.17 0.92
N SER A 183 9.93 6.14 2.23
CA SER A 183 9.75 4.92 3.00
C SER A 183 8.41 4.95 3.70
N SER A 184 7.54 4.06 3.37
CA SER A 184 6.28 3.66 4.04
C SER A 184 5.32 3.02 3.05
N THR A 185 4.40 2.21 3.57
CA THR A 185 3.33 1.56 2.77
C THR A 185 1.94 1.75 3.38
N LYS A 186 1.83 2.62 4.41
CA LYS A 186 0.61 2.73 5.22
C LYS A 186 -0.63 3.18 4.46
N CYS A 187 -0.44 4.11 3.53
CA CYS A 187 -1.50 4.60 2.66
C CYS A 187 -0.91 5.21 1.40
N TYR A 188 -1.33 4.71 0.23
CA TYR A 188 -0.93 5.26 -1.05
C TYR A 188 -1.96 5.00 -2.15
N LEU A 189 -1.96 5.88 -3.15
CA LEU A 189 -2.72 5.80 -4.40
C LEU A 189 -1.81 5.29 -5.51
N ILE A 190 -2.33 4.45 -6.40
CA ILE A 190 -1.66 4.05 -7.64
C ILE A 190 -2.48 4.40 -8.87
N ASN A 191 -1.78 4.75 -9.95
CA ASN A 191 -2.29 4.65 -11.31
C ASN A 191 -2.02 3.22 -11.79
N VAL A 192 -3.08 2.43 -11.89
CA VAL A 192 -2.99 0.98 -12.11
C VAL A 192 -2.38 0.66 -13.48
N GLU A 193 -2.74 1.45 -14.51
CA GLU A 193 -2.22 1.22 -15.87
C GLU A 193 -0.72 1.46 -15.92
N ASN A 194 -0.26 2.57 -15.36
CA ASN A 194 1.16 2.90 -15.32
C ASN A 194 1.96 1.88 -14.48
N MET A 195 1.37 1.39 -13.38
CA MET A 195 2.01 0.39 -12.52
C MET A 195 2.19 -0.99 -13.17
N LYS A 196 1.43 -1.33 -14.21
CA LYS A 196 1.59 -2.59 -14.95
C LYS A 196 3.00 -2.75 -15.54
N GLU A 197 3.59 -1.66 -16.04
CA GLU A 197 4.94 -1.68 -16.62
C GLU A 197 6.01 -2.06 -15.58
N TYR A 198 5.74 -1.76 -14.31
CA TYR A 198 6.67 -1.98 -13.21
C TYR A 198 6.50 -3.34 -12.52
N LYS A 199 5.43 -4.12 -12.82
CA LYS A 199 5.14 -5.41 -12.19
C LYS A 199 6.34 -6.36 -12.16
N ARG A 200 7.13 -6.41 -13.25
CA ARG A 200 8.31 -7.26 -13.40
C ARG A 200 9.46 -6.98 -12.43
N TYR A 201 9.46 -5.81 -11.77
CA TYR A 201 10.54 -5.40 -10.88
C TYR A 201 10.29 -5.78 -9.42
N PHE A 202 9.12 -6.29 -9.10
CA PHE A 202 8.81 -6.72 -7.74
C PHE A 202 9.36 -8.10 -7.41
N LEU A 203 9.35 -9.02 -8.39
CA LEU A 203 9.78 -10.40 -8.19
C LEU A 203 11.08 -10.72 -8.95
N PRO A 204 11.93 -11.60 -8.40
CA PRO A 204 11.82 -12.17 -7.07
C PRO A 204 11.90 -11.10 -5.98
N MET A 205 11.34 -11.41 -4.78
CA MET A 205 11.46 -10.54 -3.63
C MET A 205 12.89 -10.56 -3.09
N ASP A 206 13.60 -9.50 -3.29
CA ASP A 206 14.99 -9.27 -2.83
C ASP A 206 15.05 -8.15 -1.77
N ASN A 207 13.92 -7.50 -1.48
CA ASN A 207 13.85 -6.41 -0.53
C ASN A 207 12.43 -6.20 0.01
N HIS A 208 12.28 -5.31 0.99
CA HIS A 208 11.00 -4.84 1.46
C HIS A 208 10.18 -4.16 0.36
N ILE A 209 8.85 -4.17 0.50
CA ILE A 209 7.95 -3.55 -0.48
C ILE A 209 8.18 -2.02 -0.61
N ASP A 210 8.46 -1.31 0.46
CA ASP A 210 8.77 0.12 0.41
C ASP A 210 10.12 0.39 -0.27
N MET A 211 11.11 -0.48 -0.11
CA MET A 211 12.38 -0.42 -0.84
C MET A 211 12.20 -0.71 -2.34
N LYS A 212 11.31 -1.65 -2.69
CA LYS A 212 10.96 -1.87 -4.10
C LYS A 212 10.32 -0.64 -4.73
N HIS A 213 9.50 0.10 -3.98
CA HIS A 213 8.96 1.38 -4.49
C HIS A 213 10.06 2.41 -4.77
N GLU A 214 11.12 2.42 -3.95
CA GLU A 214 12.31 3.25 -4.23
C GLU A 214 13.01 2.84 -5.51
N ASP A 215 13.20 1.54 -5.74
CA ASP A 215 13.79 1.02 -6.96
C ASP A 215 13.01 1.44 -8.21
N LEU A 216 11.67 1.57 -8.11
CA LEU A 216 10.85 2.08 -9.20
C LEU A 216 11.18 3.53 -9.55
N ILE A 217 11.52 4.38 -8.56
CA ILE A 217 11.96 5.75 -8.81
C ILE A 217 13.24 5.76 -9.68
N ALA A 218 14.19 4.90 -9.35
CA ALA A 218 15.42 4.76 -10.12
C ALA A 218 15.18 4.27 -11.56
N LYS A 219 14.05 3.61 -11.81
CA LYS A 219 13.60 3.14 -13.12
C LYS A 219 12.68 4.14 -13.85
N GLY A 220 12.51 5.34 -13.29
CA GLY A 220 11.77 6.44 -13.92
C GLY A 220 10.33 6.59 -13.46
N ALA A 221 9.86 5.82 -12.47
CA ALA A 221 8.52 6.00 -11.92
C ALA A 221 8.36 7.38 -11.28
N ARG A 222 7.24 8.03 -11.58
CA ARG A 222 6.86 9.34 -11.03
C ARG A 222 6.10 9.12 -9.74
N ILE A 223 6.84 9.21 -8.63
CA ILE A 223 6.30 9.00 -7.30
C ILE A 223 6.19 10.33 -6.58
N TYR A 224 5.02 10.55 -5.96
CA TYR A 224 4.68 11.78 -5.26
C TYR A 224 4.34 11.51 -3.80
N TYR A 225 4.38 12.56 -3.02
CA TYR A 225 3.90 12.61 -1.65
C TYR A 225 2.91 13.77 -1.49
N LYS A 226 1.82 13.51 -0.77
CA LYS A 226 0.87 14.51 -0.30
C LYS A 226 0.63 14.31 1.19
N ASP A 227 0.80 15.36 1.98
CA ASP A 227 0.60 15.29 3.42
C ASP A 227 -0.89 15.25 3.77
N LEU A 228 -1.37 14.15 4.33
CA LEU A 228 -2.74 13.98 4.80
C LEU A 228 -2.83 13.75 6.33
N ARG A 229 -1.82 14.15 7.12
CA ARG A 229 -1.79 13.94 8.58
C ARG A 229 -2.92 14.65 9.33
N GLU A 230 -3.52 15.68 8.75
CA GLU A 230 -4.71 16.32 9.31
C GLU A 230 -5.96 15.44 9.17
N SER A 231 -6.04 14.66 8.09
CA SER A 231 -7.20 13.81 7.76
C SER A 231 -7.04 12.35 8.16
N MET A 232 -5.82 11.90 8.52
CA MET A 232 -5.56 10.56 9.02
C MET A 232 -4.45 10.53 10.06
N LEU A 233 -4.38 9.46 10.83
CA LEU A 233 -3.27 9.16 11.73
C LEU A 233 -2.88 7.67 11.62
N ILE A 234 -1.67 7.35 12.06
CA ILE A 234 -1.21 5.97 12.19
C ILE A 234 -1.34 5.54 13.65
N ASP A 235 -2.14 4.52 13.88
CA ASP A 235 -2.25 3.90 15.19
C ASP A 235 -0.95 3.18 15.58
N ARG A 236 -0.28 3.69 16.60
CA ARG A 236 0.97 3.15 17.15
C ARG A 236 0.76 2.41 18.48
N THR A 237 -0.48 2.25 18.93
CA THR A 237 -0.78 1.55 20.19
C THR A 237 -0.43 0.06 20.11
N HIS A 238 -0.36 -0.49 18.91
CA HIS A 238 0.05 -1.86 18.65
C HIS A 238 1.44 -1.89 18.02
N ARG A 239 2.28 -2.81 18.47
CA ARG A 239 3.61 -3.04 17.85
C ARG A 239 3.45 -3.38 16.36
N SER A 240 4.41 -2.94 15.57
CA SER A 240 4.53 -3.36 14.17
C SER A 240 4.51 -4.89 14.09
N LEU A 241 3.64 -5.43 13.23
CA LEU A 241 3.55 -6.89 12.99
C LEU A 241 4.74 -7.39 12.17
N ILE A 242 5.45 -6.48 11.50
CA ILE A 242 6.63 -6.78 10.70
C ILE A 242 7.85 -7.02 11.59
N GLY A 243 7.86 -6.50 12.82
CA GLY A 243 8.95 -6.73 13.78
C GLY A 243 10.20 -5.87 13.55
N HIS A 244 10.04 -4.68 12.97
CA HIS A 244 11.15 -3.72 12.82
C HIS A 244 11.72 -3.31 14.18
N SER A 245 13.05 -3.28 14.28
CA SER A 245 13.73 -2.55 15.34
C SER A 245 13.84 -1.08 14.94
N ASP A 246 13.54 -0.18 15.86
CA ASP A 246 13.47 1.29 15.64
C ASP A 246 14.78 1.97 15.16
N HIS A 247 15.84 1.22 14.90
CA HIS A 247 17.17 1.76 14.62
C HIS A 247 17.63 1.67 13.16
N GLY A 248 16.82 1.09 12.25
CA GLY A 248 17.29 0.75 10.90
C GLY A 248 17.41 1.92 9.93
N ASN A 249 16.45 2.83 9.93
CA ASN A 249 16.27 3.79 8.83
C ASN A 249 17.44 4.78 8.63
N LYS A 250 18.05 5.30 9.71
CA LYS A 250 19.15 6.25 9.57
C LYS A 250 20.43 5.64 8.98
N LYS A 251 20.76 4.40 9.37
CA LYS A 251 21.96 3.71 8.84
C LYS A 251 21.77 3.23 7.41
N PHE A 252 20.56 2.81 7.07
CA PHE A 252 20.22 2.37 5.73
C PHE A 252 20.32 3.53 4.72
N PHE A 253 19.67 4.66 5.02
CA PHE A 253 19.71 5.85 4.20
C PHE A 253 21.15 6.34 3.93
N SER A 254 22.00 6.37 4.95
CA SER A 254 23.41 6.77 4.80
C SER A 254 24.23 5.85 3.91
N ARG A 255 23.84 4.57 3.75
CA ARG A 255 24.51 3.62 2.82
C ARG A 255 24.04 3.79 1.39
N GLN A 256 22.74 3.99 1.18
CA GLN A 256 22.15 4.12 -0.15
C GLN A 256 22.38 5.50 -0.77
N TYR A 257 22.43 6.53 0.06
CA TYR A 257 22.64 7.92 -0.34
C TYR A 257 23.78 8.56 0.48
N PRO A 258 25.05 8.13 0.25
CA PRO A 258 26.18 8.55 1.09
C PRO A 258 26.45 10.06 1.04
N ASN A 259 25.96 10.76 0.02
CA ASN A 259 26.13 12.21 -0.18
C ASN A 259 24.94 13.03 0.29
N ALA A 260 23.84 12.40 0.76
CA ALA A 260 22.71 13.13 1.29
C ALA A 260 22.95 13.49 2.76
N ARG A 261 22.66 14.72 3.14
CA ARG A 261 22.77 15.17 4.54
C ARG A 261 21.56 14.65 5.32
N PRO A 262 21.69 14.30 6.59
CA PRO A 262 20.57 13.93 7.46
C PRO A 262 19.46 15.00 7.47
N ASP A 263 19.82 16.28 7.29
CA ASP A 263 18.90 17.41 7.27
C ASP A 263 18.07 17.50 5.98
N ASP A 264 18.50 16.82 4.90
CA ASP A 264 17.75 16.75 3.63
C ASP A 264 16.54 15.82 3.73
N LEU A 265 16.47 14.99 4.80
CA LEU A 265 15.39 14.08 5.08
C LEU A 265 14.24 14.77 5.79
N LYS A 266 13.06 14.74 5.19
CA LYS A 266 11.82 15.09 5.88
C LYS A 266 11.23 13.85 6.54
N TRP A 267 11.21 13.86 7.88
CA TRP A 267 10.62 12.81 8.69
C TRP A 267 9.10 13.01 8.78
N GLY A 268 8.32 11.97 8.52
CA GLY A 268 6.88 11.98 8.70
C GLY A 268 6.52 11.43 10.09
N TYR A 269 6.59 12.26 11.12
CA TYR A 269 6.14 11.89 12.46
C TYR A 269 4.74 12.43 12.75
#